data_c53481ba513e08609bf2761bb7213546
#
_entry.id   c53481ba513e08609bf2761bb7213546
#
_cell.length_a   1.000
_cell.length_b   1.000
_cell.length_c   1.000
_cell.angle_alpha   90.00
_cell.angle_beta   90.00
_cell.angle_gamma   90.00
#
_symmetry.space_group_name_H-M   'P 1'
#
loop_
_entity.id
_entity.type
_entity.pdbx_description
1 polymer ?
#
loop_
_entity_poly.entity_id
_entity_poly.type
_entity_poly.pdbx_seq_one_letter_code
_entity_poly.pdbx_strand_id
1 'polypeptide(L)'
;MKKLLLLACLSLLLATNSSNAQPAFIKDSLDAYVARVMQQWNIPGMAICVVKDGKVEVMKGYGVRDVETKAPVTDETLFMIASNSKAFTGTALAMLDGEKRISLDDKVTKWMPDFKLYDEYSTKEVTIRDLLCHRIGLETFQGDFLNWGSNLSRKQIIEKMRLHKPAYPFRYTYGYCNGAFLTAGEIIPLATDTSWDDFLKARFFSPLQMTRTTTDYKGITTDVNAAVPYTLFKNKLVKLAYPDLGNLGPAASINSCVKDLSHWVTALLANGMYEGKQVIPQKAISLTRTPQMLVNHLSQNFPSTHFSAYGLGWELADFAGRKMISHSGGADGFVTSVCLFPEEKLGIVVLTNTDANYMYDGVKRQIIDAYLDQPYRDYNALYYSRFEKNTKADNDAIAVLEAKVDAKNKPDFDLSALAGKYENEVYGMMEIKIEKNQPVMYFEHHPAVKGFLKYEGDHKFLCVYSSAMYGEKEIPFTIDNNTIKSCTVSVNDFIDYKTYEFIKK
;
A
#
# COMPACT_ATOMS: atom_id res chain seq x y z
N MET A 1 13.70 39.57 -52.04
CA MET A 1 14.08 39.16 -50.67
C MET A 1 13.03 39.43 -49.59
N LYS A 2 12.39 40.62 -49.53
CA LYS A 2 11.38 40.92 -48.47
C LYS A 2 10.10 40.04 -48.49
N LYS A 3 9.65 39.56 -49.67
CA LYS A 3 8.47 38.66 -49.77
C LYS A 3 8.74 37.23 -49.36
N LEU A 4 9.97 36.69 -49.47
CA LEU A 4 10.34 35.39 -49.01
C LEU A 4 10.46 35.30 -47.47
N LEU A 5 10.91 36.39 -46.80
CA LEU A 5 10.95 36.45 -45.34
C LEU A 5 9.54 36.45 -44.70
N LEU A 6 8.56 37.07 -45.35
CA LEU A 6 7.16 37.07 -44.82
C LEU A 6 6.49 35.70 -44.89
N LEU A 7 6.78 34.89 -45.92
CA LEU A 7 6.26 33.52 -45.99
C LEU A 7 6.92 32.60 -44.98
N ALA A 8 8.22 32.77 -44.70
CA ALA A 8 8.91 31.96 -43.68
C ALA A 8 8.43 32.26 -42.23
N CYS A 9 8.10 33.55 -41.94
CA CYS A 9 7.51 33.91 -40.65
C CYS A 9 6.05 33.44 -40.50
N LEU A 10 5.28 33.35 -41.58
CA LEU A 10 3.91 32.82 -41.51
C LEU A 10 3.88 31.30 -41.35
N SER A 11 4.83 30.57 -41.92
CA SER A 11 4.95 29.11 -41.72
C SER A 11 5.49 28.75 -40.33
N LEU A 12 6.27 29.59 -39.65
CA LEU A 12 6.68 29.38 -38.26
C LEU A 12 5.55 29.65 -37.25
N LEU A 13 4.58 30.50 -37.57
CA LEU A 13 3.43 30.81 -36.71
C LEU A 13 2.30 29.73 -36.78
N LEU A 14 2.33 28.87 -37.80
CA LEU A 14 1.37 27.76 -37.95
C LEU A 14 1.82 26.48 -37.30
N ALA A 15 3.05 26.41 -36.78
CA ALA A 15 3.64 25.20 -36.19
C ALA A 15 3.43 25.04 -34.68
N THR A 16 2.64 25.89 -34.01
CA THR A 16 2.48 25.88 -32.56
C THR A 16 1.05 25.72 -32.04
N ASN A 17 0.13 25.24 -32.86
CA ASN A 17 -1.15 24.74 -32.38
C ASN A 17 -1.20 23.21 -32.57
N SER A 18 -0.32 22.46 -31.88
CA SER A 18 -0.69 21.14 -31.50
C SER A 18 -1.85 21.30 -30.52
N SER A 19 -3.07 21.22 -31.02
CA SER A 19 -4.22 21.01 -30.17
C SER A 19 -3.93 19.74 -29.35
N ASN A 20 -3.75 19.88 -28.04
CA ASN A 20 -3.69 18.73 -27.12
C ASN A 20 -5.07 18.06 -27.12
N ALA A 21 -5.41 17.42 -28.24
CA ALA A 21 -6.60 16.57 -28.32
C ALA A 21 -6.38 15.38 -27.39
N GLN A 22 -7.38 15.08 -26.58
CA GLN A 22 -7.38 13.88 -25.74
C GLN A 22 -7.06 12.66 -26.62
N PRO A 23 -6.14 11.75 -26.20
CA PRO A 23 -5.79 10.58 -26.97
C PRO A 23 -7.01 9.74 -27.36
N ALA A 24 -7.05 9.20 -28.57
CA ALA A 24 -8.18 8.41 -29.08
C ALA A 24 -8.55 7.26 -28.14
N PHE A 25 -7.55 6.58 -27.57
CA PHE A 25 -7.79 5.53 -26.58
C PHE A 25 -8.63 6.04 -25.38
N ILE A 26 -8.28 7.21 -24.85
CA ILE A 26 -8.97 7.79 -23.68
C ILE A 26 -10.41 8.16 -24.05
N LYS A 27 -10.59 8.78 -25.22
CA LYS A 27 -11.89 9.27 -25.67
C LYS A 27 -12.83 8.14 -26.09
N ASP A 28 -12.32 7.14 -26.85
CA ASP A 28 -13.17 6.23 -27.62
C ASP A 28 -13.12 4.79 -27.07
N SER A 29 -12.12 4.41 -26.26
CA SER A 29 -11.85 3.02 -25.92
C SER A 29 -11.71 2.75 -24.42
N LEU A 30 -11.42 3.74 -23.57
CA LEU A 30 -11.14 3.55 -22.15
C LEU A 30 -12.28 2.83 -21.42
N ASP A 31 -13.51 3.25 -21.66
CA ASP A 31 -14.69 2.66 -20.98
C ASP A 31 -14.86 1.19 -21.30
N ALA A 32 -14.75 0.83 -22.58
CA ALA A 32 -14.86 -0.57 -23.03
C ALA A 32 -13.69 -1.42 -22.49
N TYR A 33 -12.48 -0.85 -22.47
CA TYR A 33 -11.30 -1.52 -21.91
C TYR A 33 -11.49 -1.79 -20.42
N VAL A 34 -11.89 -0.78 -19.63
CA VAL A 34 -12.11 -0.89 -18.17
C VAL A 34 -13.22 -1.92 -17.89
N ALA A 35 -14.35 -1.87 -18.57
CA ALA A 35 -15.45 -2.83 -18.38
C ALA A 35 -14.97 -4.27 -18.62
N ARG A 36 -14.22 -4.52 -19.70
CA ARG A 36 -13.68 -5.83 -20.04
C ARG A 36 -12.72 -6.35 -18.97
N VAL A 37 -11.76 -5.54 -18.53
CA VAL A 37 -10.78 -5.99 -17.55
C VAL A 37 -11.41 -6.20 -16.17
N MET A 38 -12.35 -5.35 -15.75
CA MET A 38 -13.09 -5.53 -14.50
C MET A 38 -13.84 -6.87 -14.49
N GLN A 39 -14.49 -7.22 -15.59
CA GLN A 39 -15.18 -8.51 -15.73
C GLN A 39 -14.21 -9.68 -15.62
N GLN A 40 -13.09 -9.63 -16.36
CA GLN A 40 -12.10 -10.72 -16.38
C GLN A 40 -11.44 -10.96 -15.03
N TRP A 41 -11.18 -9.88 -14.27
CA TRP A 41 -10.49 -9.93 -12.98
C TRP A 41 -11.43 -10.02 -11.78
N ASN A 42 -12.74 -10.09 -11.99
CA ASN A 42 -13.76 -10.00 -10.93
C ASN A 42 -13.58 -8.76 -10.03
N ILE A 43 -13.24 -7.61 -10.62
CA ILE A 43 -13.15 -6.33 -9.91
C ILE A 43 -14.56 -5.77 -9.76
N PRO A 44 -15.11 -5.64 -8.53
CA PRO A 44 -16.48 -5.13 -8.36
C PRO A 44 -16.61 -3.67 -8.76
N GLY A 45 -15.67 -2.84 -8.33
CA GLY A 45 -15.69 -1.40 -8.54
C GLY A 45 -14.31 -0.80 -8.79
N MET A 46 -14.29 0.25 -9.61
CA MET A 46 -13.09 1.01 -9.93
C MET A 46 -13.44 2.48 -10.06
N ALA A 47 -12.56 3.37 -9.63
CA ALA A 47 -12.66 4.79 -9.93
C ALA A 47 -11.37 5.29 -10.60
N ILE A 48 -11.49 6.13 -11.63
CA ILE A 48 -10.36 6.65 -12.41
C ILE A 48 -10.46 8.16 -12.49
N CYS A 49 -9.32 8.83 -12.29
CA CYS A 49 -9.15 10.24 -12.61
C CYS A 49 -7.89 10.44 -13.44
N VAL A 50 -7.99 11.28 -14.47
CA VAL A 50 -6.86 11.76 -15.27
C VAL A 50 -6.89 13.27 -15.28
N VAL A 51 -5.77 13.87 -14.85
CA VAL A 51 -5.52 15.32 -14.91
C VAL A 51 -4.45 15.57 -15.96
N LYS A 52 -4.74 16.42 -16.94
CA LYS A 52 -3.82 16.82 -18.00
C LYS A 52 -3.83 18.35 -18.15
N ASP A 53 -2.64 18.96 -18.16
CA ASP A 53 -2.48 20.42 -18.30
C ASP A 53 -3.35 21.23 -17.31
N GLY A 54 -3.49 20.74 -16.08
CA GLY A 54 -4.27 21.37 -15.02
C GLY A 54 -5.79 21.19 -15.16
N LYS A 55 -6.26 20.36 -16.09
CA LYS A 55 -7.69 20.05 -16.30
C LYS A 55 -7.97 18.59 -16.03
N VAL A 56 -9.11 18.30 -15.44
CA VAL A 56 -9.61 16.94 -15.30
C VAL A 56 -10.20 16.49 -16.64
N GLU A 57 -9.56 15.53 -17.30
CA GLU A 57 -10.02 14.96 -18.57
C GLU A 57 -10.87 13.70 -18.39
N VAL A 58 -10.60 12.92 -17.32
CA VAL A 58 -11.38 11.77 -16.91
C VAL A 58 -11.64 11.86 -15.41
N MET A 59 -12.88 11.68 -14.99
CA MET A 59 -13.27 11.49 -13.59
C MET A 59 -14.51 10.60 -13.58
N LYS A 60 -14.32 9.30 -13.30
CA LYS A 60 -15.40 8.34 -13.50
C LYS A 60 -15.30 7.14 -12.57
N GLY A 61 -16.46 6.73 -12.02
CA GLY A 61 -16.67 5.46 -11.36
C GLY A 61 -17.15 4.39 -12.33
N TYR A 62 -16.75 3.15 -12.12
CA TYR A 62 -17.13 1.96 -12.87
C TYR A 62 -17.57 0.86 -11.91
N GLY A 63 -18.58 0.09 -12.30
CA GLY A 63 -19.08 -1.03 -11.51
C GLY A 63 -19.76 -0.60 -10.20
N VAL A 64 -19.60 -1.42 -9.16
CA VAL A 64 -20.33 -1.26 -7.91
C VAL A 64 -19.39 -1.12 -6.71
N ARG A 65 -19.73 -0.21 -5.79
CA ARG A 65 -19.03 -0.08 -4.51
C ARG A 65 -19.41 -1.17 -3.51
N ASP A 66 -20.56 -1.79 -3.71
CA ASP A 66 -21.04 -2.91 -2.92
C ASP A 66 -21.74 -3.93 -3.82
N VAL A 67 -21.29 -5.17 -3.78
CA VAL A 67 -21.83 -6.27 -4.59
C VAL A 67 -23.22 -6.69 -4.13
N GLU A 68 -23.53 -6.57 -2.83
CA GLU A 68 -24.82 -6.96 -2.27
C GLU A 68 -25.93 -5.98 -2.67
N THR A 69 -25.69 -4.69 -2.48
CA THR A 69 -26.69 -3.63 -2.75
C THR A 69 -26.71 -3.17 -4.21
N LYS A 70 -25.69 -3.54 -5.00
CA LYS A 70 -25.45 -3.06 -6.37
C LYS A 70 -25.29 -1.54 -6.47
N ALA A 71 -24.97 -0.87 -5.37
CA ALA A 71 -24.74 0.55 -5.35
C ALA A 71 -23.52 0.92 -6.21
N PRO A 72 -23.66 1.89 -7.15
CA PRO A 72 -22.59 2.19 -8.11
C PRO A 72 -21.39 2.90 -7.45
N VAL A 73 -20.21 2.75 -8.03
CA VAL A 73 -19.06 3.62 -7.75
C VAL A 73 -19.30 4.99 -8.41
N THR A 74 -19.04 6.05 -7.66
CA THR A 74 -19.06 7.43 -8.15
C THR A 74 -17.67 8.07 -8.00
N ASP A 75 -17.47 9.27 -8.52
CA ASP A 75 -16.25 10.06 -8.32
C ASP A 75 -16.02 10.46 -6.84
N GLU A 76 -17.07 10.44 -6.02
CA GLU A 76 -17.05 10.72 -4.58
C GLU A 76 -17.02 9.46 -3.70
N THR A 77 -17.01 8.26 -4.28
CA THR A 77 -16.91 7.02 -3.51
C THR A 77 -15.57 6.94 -2.79
N LEU A 78 -15.61 6.74 -1.46
CA LEU A 78 -14.41 6.59 -0.64
C LEU A 78 -13.79 5.20 -0.82
N PHE A 79 -12.48 5.18 -0.97
CA PHE A 79 -11.63 3.98 -0.94
C PHE A 79 -10.53 4.19 0.10
N MET A 80 -10.07 3.13 0.75
CA MET A 80 -8.83 3.17 1.49
C MET A 80 -7.67 3.30 0.48
N ILE A 81 -6.97 4.43 0.51
CA ILE A 81 -5.84 4.65 -0.41
C ILE A 81 -4.52 4.09 0.12
N ALA A 82 -4.56 3.56 1.34
CA ALA A 82 -3.46 2.84 1.98
C ALA A 82 -2.13 3.59 1.86
N SER A 83 -1.10 2.95 1.31
CA SER A 83 0.26 3.51 1.25
C SER A 83 0.41 4.78 0.39
N ASN A 84 -0.60 5.20 -0.38
CA ASN A 84 -0.61 6.56 -0.95
C ASN A 84 -0.60 7.64 0.16
N SER A 85 -0.95 7.30 1.41
CA SER A 85 -0.82 8.15 2.60
C SER A 85 0.62 8.61 2.84
N LYS A 86 1.62 7.81 2.46
CA LYS A 86 3.04 8.13 2.63
C LYS A 86 3.46 9.38 1.87
N ALA A 87 2.84 9.65 0.72
CA ALA A 87 3.10 10.85 -0.05
C ALA A 87 2.72 12.13 0.72
N PHE A 88 1.60 12.08 1.48
CA PHE A 88 1.17 13.18 2.34
C PHE A 88 2.11 13.35 3.52
N THR A 89 2.47 12.26 4.21
CA THR A 89 3.40 12.28 5.35
C THR A 89 4.78 12.80 4.95
N GLY A 90 5.34 12.28 3.85
CA GLY A 90 6.62 12.76 3.33
C GLY A 90 6.59 14.23 2.95
N THR A 91 5.50 14.69 2.32
CA THR A 91 5.32 16.10 1.96
C THR A 91 5.17 16.98 3.20
N ALA A 92 4.43 16.54 4.23
CA ALA A 92 4.29 17.24 5.50
C ALA A 92 5.64 17.47 6.18
N LEU A 93 6.46 16.42 6.29
CA LEU A 93 7.79 16.53 6.90
C LEU A 93 8.75 17.36 6.04
N ALA A 94 8.66 17.31 4.71
CA ALA A 94 9.42 18.18 3.83
C ALA A 94 9.01 19.67 3.94
N MET A 95 7.74 19.95 4.22
CA MET A 95 7.28 21.32 4.52
C MET A 95 7.85 21.81 5.84
N LEU A 96 7.81 21.00 6.90
CA LEU A 96 8.38 21.35 8.21
C LEU A 96 9.90 21.54 8.16
N ASP A 97 10.62 20.78 7.32
CA ASP A 97 12.05 21.01 7.03
C ASP A 97 12.26 22.38 6.37
N GLY A 98 11.46 22.72 5.38
CA GLY A 98 11.49 24.02 4.72
C GLY A 98 11.17 25.20 5.65
N GLU A 99 10.29 24.99 6.61
CA GLU A 99 9.89 25.92 7.67
C GLU A 99 10.92 25.99 8.82
N LYS A 100 11.98 25.17 8.78
CA LYS A 100 13.03 25.05 9.81
C LYS A 100 12.49 24.62 11.19
N ARG A 101 11.36 23.93 11.21
CA ARG A 101 10.80 23.34 12.43
C ARG A 101 11.49 22.02 12.79
N ILE A 102 11.93 21.30 11.78
CA ILE A 102 12.75 20.09 11.85
C ILE A 102 13.87 20.19 10.82
N SER A 103 14.84 19.27 10.89
CA SER A 103 15.65 18.90 9.75
C SER A 103 15.37 17.43 9.41
N LEU A 104 15.19 17.09 8.13
CA LEU A 104 15.07 15.68 7.72
C LEU A 104 16.31 14.85 8.09
N ASP A 105 17.45 15.51 8.33
CA ASP A 105 18.68 14.89 8.77
C ASP A 105 18.84 14.90 10.30
N ASP A 106 17.85 15.40 11.05
CA ASP A 106 17.81 15.24 12.52
C ASP A 106 17.77 13.74 12.86
N LYS A 107 18.53 13.38 13.91
CA LYS A 107 18.44 12.04 14.50
C LYS A 107 17.05 11.84 15.10
N VAL A 108 16.48 10.66 14.92
CA VAL A 108 15.18 10.34 15.50
C VAL A 108 15.18 10.51 17.03
N THR A 109 16.28 10.14 17.67
CA THR A 109 16.48 10.29 19.13
C THR A 109 16.49 11.75 19.63
N LYS A 110 16.67 12.74 18.76
CA LYS A 110 16.48 14.16 19.11
C LYS A 110 15.02 14.46 19.45
N TRP A 111 14.10 13.84 18.73
CA TRP A 111 12.66 14.04 18.86
C TRP A 111 12.01 13.03 19.80
N MET A 112 12.50 11.79 19.76
CA MET A 112 12.06 10.66 20.57
C MET A 112 13.27 10.06 21.31
N PRO A 113 13.65 10.60 22.50
CA PRO A 113 14.88 10.16 23.19
C PRO A 113 14.91 8.67 23.52
N ASP A 114 13.75 8.05 23.76
CA ASP A 114 13.61 6.62 24.09
C ASP A 114 13.51 5.71 22.86
N PHE A 115 13.51 6.26 21.66
CA PHE A 115 13.45 5.48 20.41
C PHE A 115 14.68 4.59 20.28
N LYS A 116 14.43 3.33 19.91
CA LYS A 116 15.48 2.34 19.67
C LYS A 116 15.17 1.48 18.45
N LEU A 117 16.20 1.18 17.68
CA LEU A 117 16.25 0.08 16.74
C LEU A 117 16.98 -1.11 17.40
N TYR A 118 17.09 -2.22 16.70
CA TYR A 118 17.67 -3.46 17.23
C TYR A 118 19.12 -3.28 17.77
N ASP A 119 19.92 -2.50 17.09
CA ASP A 119 21.31 -2.24 17.48
C ASP A 119 21.56 -0.77 17.84
N GLU A 120 22.60 -0.54 18.65
CA GLU A 120 22.94 0.77 19.19
C GLU A 120 23.42 1.74 18.09
N TYR A 121 24.16 1.23 17.09
CA TYR A 121 24.67 2.06 16.01
C TYR A 121 23.53 2.63 15.16
N SER A 122 22.64 1.76 14.68
CA SER A 122 21.46 2.18 13.90
C SER A 122 20.57 3.12 14.71
N THR A 123 20.40 2.87 16.01
CA THR A 123 19.65 3.75 16.90
C THR A 123 20.21 5.18 16.96
N LYS A 124 21.53 5.33 17.10
CA LYS A 124 22.22 6.63 17.16
C LYS A 124 22.24 7.36 15.82
N GLU A 125 22.32 6.58 14.73
CA GLU A 125 22.54 7.14 13.40
C GLU A 125 21.28 7.40 12.59
N VAL A 126 20.16 6.75 12.91
CA VAL A 126 18.92 6.88 12.14
C VAL A 126 18.38 8.31 12.16
N THR A 127 18.08 8.81 10.96
CA THR A 127 17.48 10.13 10.72
C THR A 127 16.03 10.00 10.27
N ILE A 128 15.28 11.09 10.30
CA ILE A 128 13.92 11.18 9.74
C ILE A 128 13.92 10.75 8.27
N ARG A 129 14.93 11.17 7.51
CA ARG A 129 15.13 10.79 6.11
C ARG A 129 15.28 9.28 5.93
N ASP A 130 16.03 8.60 6.80
CA ASP A 130 16.23 7.15 6.72
C ASP A 130 14.93 6.38 6.90
N LEU A 131 14.07 6.84 7.80
CA LEU A 131 12.73 6.28 8.01
C LEU A 131 11.86 6.44 6.77
N LEU A 132 11.85 7.63 6.16
CA LEU A 132 11.01 7.98 5.01
C LEU A 132 11.45 7.34 3.69
N CYS A 133 12.69 6.89 3.58
CA CYS A 133 13.19 6.24 2.36
C CYS A 133 13.48 4.75 2.51
N HIS A 134 12.98 4.11 3.59
CA HIS A 134 13.00 2.66 3.76
C HIS A 134 14.41 2.04 3.75
N ARG A 135 15.39 2.65 4.46
CA ARG A 135 16.78 2.15 4.47
C ARG A 135 17.34 1.85 5.87
N ILE A 136 16.47 1.39 6.79
CA ILE A 136 16.86 1.08 8.17
C ILE A 136 17.37 -0.36 8.36
N GLY A 137 17.48 -1.15 7.29
CA GLY A 137 18.04 -2.51 7.31
C GLY A 137 17.02 -3.63 7.50
N LEU A 138 15.72 -3.33 7.64
CA LEU A 138 14.67 -4.34 7.68
C LEU A 138 14.33 -4.86 6.28
N GLU A 139 13.78 -6.05 6.18
CA GLU A 139 13.16 -6.54 4.94
C GLU A 139 11.81 -5.85 4.69
N THR A 140 11.36 -5.93 3.45
CA THR A 140 10.02 -5.45 3.07
C THR A 140 8.94 -6.16 3.89
N PHE A 141 8.02 -5.39 4.49
CA PHE A 141 6.91 -5.81 5.35
C PHE A 141 7.30 -6.52 6.65
N GLN A 142 8.58 -6.56 7.01
CA GLN A 142 9.02 -7.15 8.26
C GLN A 142 8.36 -6.47 9.46
N GLY A 143 7.58 -7.24 10.23
CA GLY A 143 6.86 -6.78 11.41
C GLY A 143 5.41 -6.35 11.13
N ASP A 144 4.96 -6.37 9.89
CA ASP A 144 3.60 -5.93 9.57
C ASP A 144 2.53 -6.90 10.11
N PHE A 145 2.82 -8.18 10.29
CA PHE A 145 1.88 -9.07 11.00
C PHE A 145 1.57 -8.59 12.42
N LEU A 146 2.54 -7.98 13.10
CA LEU A 146 2.29 -7.38 14.42
C LEU A 146 1.50 -6.07 14.34
N ASN A 147 1.73 -5.27 13.31
CA ASN A 147 1.30 -3.87 13.23
C ASN A 147 -0.05 -3.70 12.52
N TRP A 148 -0.28 -4.47 11.45
CA TRP A 148 -1.38 -4.32 10.51
C TRP A 148 -2.72 -4.72 11.11
N GLY A 149 -3.66 -3.76 11.25
CA GLY A 149 -4.98 -4.03 11.82
C GLY A 149 -4.95 -4.51 13.28
N SER A 150 -3.86 -4.27 14.00
CA SER A 150 -3.70 -4.69 15.38
C SER A 150 -4.29 -3.70 16.39
N ASN A 151 -4.45 -4.15 17.64
CA ASN A 151 -4.89 -3.30 18.76
C ASN A 151 -3.75 -2.50 19.41
N LEU A 152 -2.54 -2.54 18.85
CA LEU A 152 -1.42 -1.74 19.35
C LEU A 152 -1.62 -0.25 19.05
N SER A 153 -1.26 0.60 19.98
CA SER A 153 -1.17 2.03 19.75
C SER A 153 0.07 2.38 18.89
N ARG A 154 0.07 3.54 18.24
CA ARG A 154 1.22 4.08 17.50
C ARG A 154 2.51 4.05 18.34
N LYS A 155 2.42 4.47 19.60
CA LYS A 155 3.55 4.44 20.54
C LYS A 155 4.09 3.02 20.77
N GLN A 156 3.22 2.04 21.01
CA GLN A 156 3.63 0.65 21.23
C GLN A 156 4.30 0.05 19.99
N ILE A 157 3.83 0.36 18.79
CA ILE A 157 4.49 -0.07 17.54
C ILE A 157 5.90 0.53 17.45
N ILE A 158 6.05 1.83 17.73
CA ILE A 158 7.36 2.50 17.72
C ILE A 158 8.31 1.89 18.75
N GLU A 159 7.83 1.60 19.95
CA GLU A 159 8.62 0.94 21.01
C GLU A 159 9.06 -0.47 20.62
N LYS A 160 8.24 -1.21 19.84
CA LYS A 160 8.56 -2.55 19.37
C LYS A 160 9.54 -2.57 18.18
N MET A 161 9.82 -1.44 17.52
CA MET A 161 10.82 -1.36 16.44
C MET A 161 12.20 -1.91 16.85
N ARG A 162 12.56 -1.80 18.13
CA ARG A 162 13.79 -2.35 18.69
C ARG A 162 13.91 -3.89 18.64
N LEU A 163 12.78 -4.60 18.50
CA LEU A 163 12.73 -6.06 18.49
C LEU A 163 12.94 -6.65 17.09
N HIS A 164 12.86 -5.83 16.04
CA HIS A 164 13.04 -6.29 14.67
C HIS A 164 14.51 -6.39 14.30
N LYS A 165 15.04 -7.61 14.33
CA LYS A 165 16.42 -7.88 13.90
C LYS A 165 16.56 -7.53 12.41
N PRO A 166 17.51 -6.64 12.03
CA PRO A 166 17.70 -6.27 10.65
C PRO A 166 18.26 -7.45 9.83
N ALA A 167 17.79 -7.57 8.59
CA ALA A 167 18.30 -8.55 7.63
C ALA A 167 19.51 -8.01 6.85
N TYR A 168 19.64 -6.69 6.78
CA TYR A 168 20.67 -6.01 6.01
C TYR A 168 21.40 -4.97 6.86
N PRO A 169 22.64 -4.58 6.50
CA PRO A 169 23.33 -3.46 7.12
C PRO A 169 22.51 -2.16 6.97
N PHE A 170 22.60 -1.31 7.97
CA PHE A 170 21.96 0.00 7.98
C PHE A 170 22.31 0.83 6.73
N ARG A 171 21.31 1.41 6.05
CA ARG A 171 21.46 2.19 4.80
C ARG A 171 21.96 1.42 3.57
N TYR A 172 22.09 0.11 3.65
CA TYR A 172 22.67 -0.68 2.55
C TYR A 172 21.67 -0.94 1.41
N THR A 173 20.43 -1.27 1.74
CA THR A 173 19.42 -1.62 0.74
C THR A 173 18.05 -1.09 1.13
N TYR A 174 17.16 -1.06 0.15
CA TYR A 174 15.76 -0.76 0.32
C TYR A 174 15.03 -1.93 1.00
N GLY A 175 14.23 -1.62 2.02
CA GLY A 175 13.34 -2.56 2.70
C GLY A 175 12.12 -1.82 3.21
N TYR A 176 10.99 -1.97 2.51
CA TYR A 176 9.76 -1.23 2.76
C TYR A 176 9.21 -1.51 4.17
N CYS A 177 9.09 -0.49 5.01
CA CYS A 177 8.73 -0.62 6.42
C CYS A 177 7.65 0.39 6.83
N ASN A 178 6.45 -0.09 7.15
CA ASN A 178 5.33 0.74 7.61
C ASN A 178 5.60 1.36 8.98
N GLY A 179 6.20 0.61 9.91
CA GLY A 179 6.58 1.11 11.24
C GLY A 179 7.58 2.28 11.18
N ALA A 180 8.48 2.30 10.19
CA ALA A 180 9.39 3.42 9.98
C ALA A 180 8.64 4.69 9.54
N PHE A 181 7.69 4.56 8.62
CA PHE A 181 6.85 5.69 8.20
C PHE A 181 5.93 6.21 9.32
N LEU A 182 5.38 5.30 10.13
CA LEU A 182 4.68 5.67 11.36
C LEU A 182 5.58 6.50 12.27
N THR A 183 6.79 6.01 12.56
CA THR A 183 7.75 6.70 13.42
C THR A 183 8.07 8.10 12.90
N ALA A 184 8.30 8.24 11.59
CA ALA A 184 8.54 9.54 10.98
C ALA A 184 7.33 10.49 11.13
N GLY A 185 6.11 9.98 10.89
CA GLY A 185 4.89 10.77 11.01
C GLY A 185 4.61 11.26 12.43
N GLU A 186 4.95 10.46 13.43
CA GLU A 186 4.78 10.82 14.85
C GLU A 186 5.82 11.87 15.34
N ILE A 187 6.74 12.31 14.49
CA ILE A 187 7.57 13.50 14.74
C ILE A 187 6.76 14.80 14.51
N ILE A 188 5.73 14.76 13.66
CA ILE A 188 4.89 15.94 13.38
C ILE A 188 4.27 16.51 14.67
N PRO A 189 3.57 15.73 15.51
CA PRO A 189 3.02 16.24 16.75
C PRO A 189 4.10 16.77 17.70
N LEU A 190 5.27 16.19 17.75
CA LEU A 190 6.38 16.65 18.57
C LEU A 190 6.96 18.01 18.09
N ALA A 191 6.90 18.28 16.80
CA ALA A 191 7.38 19.51 16.19
C ALA A 191 6.32 20.62 16.12
N THR A 192 5.02 20.29 16.22
CA THR A 192 3.94 21.25 15.90
C THR A 192 2.85 21.36 16.96
N ASP A 193 2.84 20.51 17.98
CA ASP A 193 1.77 20.37 18.99
C ASP A 193 0.39 20.03 18.35
N THR A 194 0.41 19.47 17.13
CA THR A 194 -0.80 19.12 16.37
C THR A 194 -0.69 17.68 15.90
N SER A 195 -1.73 16.87 16.08
CA SER A 195 -1.72 15.47 15.61
C SER A 195 -1.39 15.38 14.11
N TRP A 196 -0.82 14.26 13.67
CA TRP A 196 -0.60 14.02 12.24
C TRP A 196 -1.91 14.17 11.45
N ASP A 197 -3.00 13.67 11.99
CA ASP A 197 -4.34 13.71 11.41
C ASP A 197 -4.83 15.14 11.20
N ASP A 198 -4.79 15.97 12.25
CA ASP A 198 -5.20 17.38 12.19
C ASP A 198 -4.24 18.22 11.36
N PHE A 199 -2.94 17.90 11.38
CA PHE A 199 -1.95 18.58 10.55
C PHE A 199 -2.26 18.37 9.06
N LEU A 200 -2.54 17.12 8.62
CA LEU A 200 -2.91 16.86 7.22
C LEU A 200 -4.21 17.57 6.85
N LYS A 201 -5.20 17.53 7.72
CA LYS A 201 -6.47 18.23 7.50
C LYS A 201 -6.26 19.73 7.29
N ALA A 202 -5.50 20.37 8.17
CA ALA A 202 -5.25 21.81 8.13
C ALA A 202 -4.36 22.24 6.96
N ARG A 203 -3.33 21.45 6.64
CA ARG A 203 -2.30 21.84 5.67
C ARG A 203 -2.55 21.34 4.24
N PHE A 204 -3.35 20.27 4.08
CA PHE A 204 -3.64 19.69 2.76
C PHE A 204 -5.14 19.61 2.49
N PHE A 205 -5.91 18.87 3.30
CA PHE A 205 -7.27 18.55 2.93
C PHE A 205 -8.15 19.79 2.81
N SER A 206 -8.14 20.67 3.80
CA SER A 206 -8.94 21.90 3.77
C SER A 206 -8.50 22.88 2.69
N PRO A 207 -7.19 23.23 2.55
CA PRO A 207 -6.75 24.16 1.49
C PRO A 207 -6.92 23.61 0.07
N LEU A 208 -6.85 22.30 -0.11
CA LEU A 208 -7.06 21.64 -1.40
C LEU A 208 -8.53 21.25 -1.65
N GLN A 209 -9.44 21.61 -0.74
CA GLN A 209 -10.87 21.27 -0.83
C GLN A 209 -11.14 19.75 -0.95
N MET A 210 -10.31 18.94 -0.29
CA MET A 210 -10.47 17.49 -0.21
C MET A 210 -11.47 17.14 0.90
N THR A 211 -12.74 17.46 0.67
CA THR A 211 -13.78 17.50 1.71
C THR A 211 -14.28 16.12 2.13
N ARG A 212 -14.03 15.11 1.31
CA ARG A 212 -14.41 13.72 1.58
C ARG A 212 -13.26 12.93 2.23
N THR A 213 -12.03 13.41 2.14
CA THR A 213 -10.82 12.71 2.60
C THR A 213 -10.73 12.70 4.11
N THR A 214 -10.50 11.52 4.69
CA THR A 214 -10.32 11.29 6.14
C THR A 214 -9.09 10.46 6.42
N THR A 215 -8.64 10.46 7.68
CA THR A 215 -7.50 9.65 8.14
C THR A 215 -7.91 8.55 9.11
N ASP A 216 -9.18 8.47 9.48
CA ASP A 216 -9.65 7.57 10.53
C ASP A 216 -10.56 6.45 9.99
N TYR A 217 -10.58 5.36 10.75
CA TYR A 217 -11.40 4.17 10.48
C TYR A 217 -12.90 4.49 10.44
N LYS A 218 -13.37 5.36 11.34
CA LYS A 218 -14.78 5.72 11.42
C LYS A 218 -15.24 6.45 10.16
N GLY A 219 -14.38 7.28 9.58
CA GLY A 219 -14.68 8.05 8.38
C GLY A 219 -15.08 7.19 7.18
N ILE A 220 -14.49 5.99 7.03
CA ILE A 220 -14.88 5.08 5.94
C ILE A 220 -16.01 4.12 6.35
N THR A 221 -16.01 3.61 7.58
CA THR A 221 -16.97 2.58 8.01
C THR A 221 -18.39 3.10 8.20
N THR A 222 -18.57 4.40 8.42
CA THR A 222 -19.89 5.04 8.60
C THR A 222 -20.37 5.80 7.36
N ASP A 223 -19.53 5.95 6.34
CA ASP A 223 -19.90 6.68 5.13
C ASP A 223 -20.76 5.84 4.19
N VAL A 224 -21.93 6.36 3.82
CA VAL A 224 -22.88 5.68 2.95
C VAL A 224 -22.39 5.51 1.51
N ASN A 225 -21.36 6.27 1.10
CA ASN A 225 -20.72 6.18 -0.22
C ASN A 225 -19.27 5.65 -0.11
N ALA A 226 -19.00 4.75 0.81
CA ALA A 226 -17.74 4.02 0.89
C ALA A 226 -17.80 2.74 0.06
N ALA A 227 -16.68 2.38 -0.56
CA ALA A 227 -16.52 1.12 -1.27
C ALA A 227 -16.26 -0.01 -0.27
N VAL A 228 -17.05 -1.08 -0.38
CA VAL A 228 -16.89 -2.30 0.43
C VAL A 228 -15.66 -3.07 -0.03
N PRO A 229 -14.80 -3.54 0.89
CA PRO A 229 -13.59 -4.29 0.54
C PRO A 229 -13.88 -5.73 0.12
N TYR A 230 -13.21 -6.21 -0.92
CA TYR A 230 -13.31 -7.59 -1.41
C TYR A 230 -11.94 -8.19 -1.71
N THR A 231 -11.82 -9.50 -1.54
CA THR A 231 -10.67 -10.29 -2.01
C THR A 231 -11.13 -11.50 -2.82
N LEU A 232 -10.24 -12.10 -3.59
CA LEU A 232 -10.45 -13.40 -4.21
C LEU A 232 -9.78 -14.48 -3.36
N PHE A 233 -10.60 -15.34 -2.78
CA PHE A 233 -10.14 -16.51 -2.03
C PHE A 233 -10.69 -17.78 -2.66
N LYS A 234 -9.81 -18.72 -3.04
CA LYS A 234 -10.19 -19.95 -3.78
C LYS A 234 -11.10 -19.65 -4.98
N ASN A 235 -10.73 -18.67 -5.77
CA ASN A 235 -11.47 -18.17 -6.95
C ASN A 235 -12.88 -17.60 -6.66
N LYS A 236 -13.21 -17.35 -5.42
CA LYS A 236 -14.49 -16.72 -5.02
C LYS A 236 -14.24 -15.31 -4.51
N LEU A 237 -15.09 -14.39 -4.92
CA LEU A 237 -15.09 -13.04 -4.37
C LEU A 237 -15.66 -13.08 -2.94
N VAL A 238 -14.86 -12.64 -1.97
CA VAL A 238 -15.19 -12.65 -0.55
C VAL A 238 -15.17 -11.21 -0.02
N LYS A 239 -16.25 -10.82 0.65
CA LYS A 239 -16.33 -9.55 1.38
C LYS A 239 -15.43 -9.60 2.60
N LEU A 240 -14.66 -8.54 2.82
CA LEU A 240 -13.81 -8.37 4.00
C LEU A 240 -14.40 -7.34 4.97
N ALA A 241 -13.93 -7.37 6.20
CA ALA A 241 -14.07 -6.23 7.10
C ALA A 241 -13.04 -5.16 6.72
N TYR A 242 -13.37 -3.90 6.96
CA TYR A 242 -12.36 -2.83 6.83
C TYR A 242 -11.27 -3.04 7.90
N PRO A 243 -9.99 -2.99 7.56
CA PRO A 243 -8.93 -2.97 8.57
C PRO A 243 -8.88 -1.61 9.28
N ASP A 244 -8.71 -1.61 10.60
CA ASP A 244 -8.40 -0.39 11.33
C ASP A 244 -6.89 -0.13 11.23
N LEU A 245 -6.50 0.83 10.39
CA LEU A 245 -5.11 1.23 10.17
C LEU A 245 -4.75 2.54 10.88
N GLY A 246 -5.58 3.00 11.83
CA GLY A 246 -5.30 4.22 12.59
C GLY A 246 -3.99 4.16 13.37
N ASN A 247 -3.59 2.96 13.81
CA ASN A 247 -2.31 2.71 14.46
C ASN A 247 -1.10 2.81 13.52
N LEU A 248 -1.29 2.71 12.22
CA LEU A 248 -0.30 2.94 11.15
C LEU A 248 -0.62 4.21 10.34
N GLY A 249 -1.39 5.15 10.91
CA GLY A 249 -1.92 6.32 10.21
C GLY A 249 -0.97 6.97 9.20
N PRO A 250 0.21 7.44 9.60
CA PRO A 250 1.19 8.06 8.71
C PRO A 250 1.64 7.21 7.52
N ALA A 251 1.48 5.89 7.61
CA ALA A 251 1.85 4.94 6.56
C ALA A 251 0.67 4.54 5.66
N ALA A 252 -0.61 4.50 6.18
CA ALA A 252 -1.63 3.75 5.46
C ALA A 252 -3.10 4.15 5.71
N SER A 253 -3.46 5.08 6.60
CA SER A 253 -4.86 5.21 7.04
C SER A 253 -5.74 6.16 6.24
N ILE A 254 -5.22 6.86 5.24
CA ILE A 254 -6.04 7.82 4.49
C ILE A 254 -7.11 7.09 3.65
N ASN A 255 -8.33 7.59 3.75
CA ASN A 255 -9.46 7.23 2.92
C ASN A 255 -9.78 8.42 2.01
N SER A 256 -9.95 8.20 0.71
CA SER A 256 -10.20 9.29 -0.24
C SER A 256 -10.99 8.82 -1.46
N CYS A 257 -11.35 9.75 -2.33
CA CYS A 257 -12.04 9.51 -3.58
C CYS A 257 -11.25 10.16 -4.75
N VAL A 258 -11.59 9.78 -6.00
CA VAL A 258 -10.88 10.33 -7.17
C VAL A 258 -11.11 11.83 -7.35
N LYS A 259 -12.25 12.37 -6.88
CA LYS A 259 -12.52 13.80 -6.88
C LYS A 259 -11.52 14.55 -6.00
N ASP A 260 -11.36 14.17 -4.74
CA ASP A 260 -10.43 14.81 -3.82
C ASP A 260 -8.97 14.61 -4.25
N LEU A 261 -8.62 13.40 -4.69
CA LEU A 261 -7.28 13.11 -5.19
C LEU A 261 -6.94 13.89 -6.48
N SER A 262 -7.95 14.29 -7.28
CA SER A 262 -7.71 15.17 -8.44
C SER A 262 -7.16 16.53 -8.01
N HIS A 263 -7.62 17.08 -6.88
CA HIS A 263 -7.14 18.34 -6.31
C HIS A 263 -5.68 18.21 -5.84
N TRP A 264 -5.37 17.13 -5.12
CA TRP A 264 -4.00 16.78 -4.70
C TRP A 264 -3.05 16.67 -5.91
N VAL A 265 -3.44 15.89 -6.92
CA VAL A 265 -2.66 15.68 -8.15
C VAL A 265 -2.48 16.99 -8.91
N THR A 266 -3.53 17.81 -9.05
CA THR A 266 -3.46 19.13 -9.70
C THR A 266 -2.47 20.04 -8.99
N ALA A 267 -2.54 20.14 -7.67
CA ALA A 267 -1.60 20.93 -6.88
C ALA A 267 -0.15 20.45 -7.06
N LEU A 268 0.06 19.13 -7.02
CA LEU A 268 1.38 18.55 -7.20
C LEU A 268 1.99 18.79 -8.58
N LEU A 269 1.18 18.77 -9.64
CA LEU A 269 1.60 19.07 -11.01
C LEU A 269 1.86 20.57 -11.23
N ALA A 270 1.15 21.42 -10.49
CA ALA A 270 1.31 22.87 -10.50
C ALA A 270 2.36 23.37 -9.49
N ASN A 271 3.34 22.55 -9.09
CA ASN A 271 4.37 22.90 -8.11
C ASN A 271 3.82 23.42 -6.77
N GLY A 272 2.67 22.89 -6.37
CA GLY A 272 2.02 23.20 -5.10
C GLY A 272 1.03 24.35 -5.14
N MET A 273 0.80 24.92 -6.31
CA MET A 273 -0.25 25.93 -6.52
C MET A 273 -1.62 25.25 -6.68
N TYR A 274 -2.62 25.74 -5.98
CA TYR A 274 -4.01 25.34 -6.13
C TYR A 274 -4.92 26.56 -6.01
N GLU A 275 -5.80 26.78 -7.00
CA GLU A 275 -6.70 27.95 -7.07
C GLU A 275 -6.00 29.30 -6.80
N GLY A 276 -4.82 29.48 -7.38
CA GLY A 276 -4.03 30.71 -7.26
C GLY A 276 -3.28 30.88 -5.94
N LYS A 277 -3.32 29.88 -5.03
CA LYS A 277 -2.62 29.89 -3.74
C LYS A 277 -1.49 28.87 -3.71
N GLN A 278 -0.36 29.21 -3.11
CA GLN A 278 0.71 28.26 -2.81
C GLN A 278 0.33 27.45 -1.57
N VAL A 279 -0.23 26.25 -1.76
CA VAL A 279 -0.63 25.35 -0.66
C VAL A 279 0.57 24.53 -0.18
N ILE A 280 1.38 24.03 -1.12
CA ILE A 280 2.56 23.21 -0.83
C ILE A 280 3.79 23.92 -1.38
N PRO A 281 4.78 24.29 -0.55
CA PRO A 281 6.00 24.93 -1.06
C PRO A 281 6.67 24.09 -2.14
N GLN A 282 7.05 24.67 -3.26
CA GLN A 282 7.71 23.99 -4.36
C GLN A 282 8.96 23.22 -3.92
N LYS A 283 9.73 23.78 -2.96
CA LYS A 283 10.92 23.12 -2.40
C LYS A 283 10.55 21.78 -1.73
N ALA A 284 9.44 21.73 -0.99
CA ALA A 284 8.98 20.49 -0.35
C ALA A 284 8.62 19.43 -1.40
N ILE A 285 7.90 19.81 -2.48
CA ILE A 285 7.60 18.90 -3.59
C ILE A 285 8.89 18.36 -4.22
N SER A 286 9.84 19.24 -4.53
CA SER A 286 11.11 18.84 -5.16
C SER A 286 11.89 17.86 -4.25
N LEU A 287 11.91 18.12 -2.95
CA LEU A 287 12.63 17.29 -1.99
C LEU A 287 12.04 15.87 -1.88
N THR A 288 10.69 15.75 -1.86
CA THR A 288 10.05 14.43 -1.82
C THR A 288 10.30 13.58 -3.07
N ARG A 289 10.60 14.22 -4.20
CA ARG A 289 10.82 13.60 -5.53
C ARG A 289 12.31 13.49 -5.91
N THR A 290 13.20 13.69 -4.94
CA THR A 290 14.64 13.46 -5.10
C THR A 290 14.95 12.01 -4.71
N PRO A 291 15.67 11.23 -5.56
CA PRO A 291 16.08 9.88 -5.22
C PRO A 291 16.86 9.85 -3.89
N GLN A 292 16.44 9.01 -2.96
CA GLN A 292 17.07 8.80 -1.65
C GLN A 292 17.65 7.41 -1.51
N MET A 293 17.00 6.42 -2.08
CA MET A 293 17.41 5.02 -2.05
C MET A 293 17.11 4.36 -3.39
N LEU A 294 18.08 3.63 -3.96
CA LEU A 294 17.85 2.82 -5.16
C LEU A 294 16.99 1.61 -4.81
N VAL A 295 16.03 1.29 -5.67
CA VAL A 295 15.20 0.09 -5.56
C VAL A 295 15.68 -0.92 -6.60
N ASN A 296 16.21 -2.06 -6.14
CA ASN A 296 16.83 -3.06 -7.00
C ASN A 296 15.86 -3.96 -7.78
N HIS A 297 14.59 -3.58 -7.86
CA HIS A 297 13.58 -4.34 -8.58
C HIS A 297 13.28 -3.73 -9.95
N LEU A 298 14.28 -3.81 -10.85
CA LEU A 298 14.03 -3.51 -12.25
C LEU A 298 13.16 -4.62 -12.83
N SER A 299 11.91 -4.30 -13.13
CA SER A 299 11.06 -5.20 -13.88
C SER A 299 11.57 -5.27 -15.31
N GLN A 300 12.18 -6.39 -15.70
CA GLN A 300 12.58 -6.67 -17.09
C GLN A 300 11.39 -6.66 -18.06
N ASN A 301 10.16 -6.62 -17.54
CA ASN A 301 8.92 -6.62 -18.33
C ASN A 301 8.59 -5.25 -18.93
N PHE A 302 9.29 -4.19 -18.55
CA PHE A 302 9.01 -2.83 -19.02
C PHE A 302 10.29 -2.19 -19.60
N PRO A 303 10.58 -2.42 -20.89
CA PRO A 303 11.79 -1.91 -21.52
C PRO A 303 11.90 -0.38 -21.57
N SER A 304 10.83 0.32 -21.19
CA SER A 304 10.81 1.77 -21.09
C SER A 304 11.29 2.32 -19.74
N THR A 305 11.68 1.44 -18.78
CA THR A 305 12.15 1.81 -17.43
C THR A 305 13.54 1.24 -17.21
N HIS A 306 14.52 2.08 -16.88
CA HIS A 306 15.91 1.71 -16.66
C HIS A 306 16.31 1.78 -15.19
N PHE A 307 15.74 2.71 -14.43
CA PHE A 307 16.09 2.96 -13.04
C PHE A 307 14.85 3.13 -12.18
N SER A 308 14.91 2.63 -10.96
CA SER A 308 13.93 2.94 -9.95
C SER A 308 14.60 3.31 -8.62
N ALA A 309 14.00 4.25 -7.93
CA ALA A 309 14.44 4.73 -6.63
C ALA A 309 13.22 5.06 -5.76
N TYR A 310 13.47 5.25 -4.48
CA TYR A 310 12.47 5.78 -3.56
C TYR A 310 12.90 7.17 -3.09
N GLY A 311 11.95 8.10 -3.07
CA GLY A 311 12.10 9.44 -2.52
C GLY A 311 11.65 9.49 -1.06
N LEU A 312 10.85 10.51 -0.70
CA LEU A 312 10.24 10.61 0.61
C LEU A 312 8.71 10.39 0.47
N GLY A 313 8.29 9.13 0.43
CA GLY A 313 6.90 8.73 0.22
C GLY A 313 6.49 8.60 -1.26
N TRP A 314 7.44 8.54 -2.18
CA TRP A 314 7.23 8.35 -3.61
C TRP A 314 8.22 7.35 -4.20
N GLU A 315 7.70 6.46 -5.02
CA GLU A 315 8.47 5.68 -5.98
C GLU A 315 8.84 6.57 -7.17
N LEU A 316 10.07 6.48 -7.61
CA LEU A 316 10.64 7.29 -8.70
C LEU A 316 11.22 6.36 -9.76
N ALA A 317 10.88 6.59 -11.01
CA ALA A 317 11.45 5.85 -12.12
C ALA A 317 11.60 6.75 -13.34
N ASP A 318 12.42 6.35 -14.29
CA ASP A 318 12.30 6.83 -15.66
C ASP A 318 11.28 5.97 -16.41
N PHE A 319 10.48 6.57 -17.26
CA PHE A 319 9.57 5.88 -18.16
C PHE A 319 9.57 6.58 -19.51
N ALA A 320 10.02 5.88 -20.57
CA ALA A 320 10.13 6.42 -21.91
C ALA A 320 10.84 7.81 -21.95
N GLY A 321 11.92 7.96 -21.16
CA GLY A 321 12.70 9.19 -21.07
C GLY A 321 12.08 10.32 -20.25
N ARG A 322 10.99 10.08 -19.51
CA ARG A 322 10.34 11.02 -18.60
C ARG A 322 10.44 10.56 -17.16
N LYS A 323 10.42 11.51 -16.23
CA LYS A 323 10.37 11.21 -14.79
C LYS A 323 8.97 10.79 -14.40
N MET A 324 8.82 9.51 -14.02
CA MET A 324 7.60 8.97 -13.43
C MET A 324 7.71 9.05 -11.90
N ILE A 325 6.69 9.58 -11.26
CA ILE A 325 6.55 9.67 -9.81
C ILE A 325 5.26 8.95 -9.46
N SER A 326 5.31 7.89 -8.67
CA SER A 326 4.12 7.11 -8.34
C SER A 326 4.16 6.59 -6.91
N HIS A 327 3.01 6.19 -6.41
CA HIS A 327 2.88 5.28 -5.29
C HIS A 327 1.65 4.42 -5.48
N SER A 328 1.75 3.18 -5.09
CA SER A 328 0.59 2.28 -4.98
C SER A 328 0.15 2.19 -3.52
N GLY A 329 -1.08 1.74 -3.29
CA GLY A 329 -1.61 1.46 -1.97
C GLY A 329 -2.30 0.12 -1.96
N GLY A 330 -1.98 -0.72 -0.99
CA GLY A 330 -2.67 -1.98 -0.72
C GLY A 330 -3.21 -2.00 0.71
N ALA A 331 -4.47 -2.32 0.87
CA ALA A 331 -5.13 -2.63 2.12
C ALA A 331 -6.09 -3.80 1.89
N ASP A 332 -6.60 -4.39 2.98
CA ASP A 332 -7.54 -5.50 2.90
C ASP A 332 -8.71 -5.13 1.97
N GLY A 333 -8.77 -5.77 0.81
CA GLY A 333 -9.81 -5.53 -0.19
C GLY A 333 -9.65 -4.27 -1.05
N PHE A 334 -8.49 -3.61 -1.03
CA PHE A 334 -8.23 -2.43 -1.86
C PHE A 334 -6.82 -2.45 -2.46
N VAL A 335 -6.71 -2.13 -3.75
CA VAL A 335 -5.45 -1.69 -4.35
C VAL A 335 -5.67 -0.42 -5.15
N THR A 336 -4.74 0.52 -5.01
CA THR A 336 -4.87 1.88 -5.51
C THR A 336 -3.56 2.38 -6.09
N SER A 337 -3.59 3.38 -6.96
CA SER A 337 -2.40 4.00 -7.52
C SER A 337 -2.60 5.49 -7.78
N VAL A 338 -1.55 6.26 -7.46
CA VAL A 338 -1.39 7.66 -7.88
C VAL A 338 -0.09 7.75 -8.68
N CYS A 339 -0.14 8.37 -9.86
CA CYS A 339 1.01 8.51 -10.74
C CYS A 339 1.07 9.90 -11.35
N LEU A 340 2.26 10.46 -11.47
CA LEU A 340 2.52 11.79 -11.99
C LEU A 340 3.65 11.77 -13.02
N PHE A 341 3.47 12.52 -14.11
CA PHE A 341 4.49 12.89 -15.08
C PHE A 341 4.55 14.43 -15.13
N PRO A 342 5.38 15.08 -14.29
CA PRO A 342 5.39 16.53 -14.19
C PRO A 342 5.74 17.24 -15.50
N GLU A 343 6.65 16.70 -16.30
CA GLU A 343 7.07 17.25 -17.59
C GLU A 343 5.91 17.27 -18.59
N GLU A 344 5.04 16.24 -18.51
CA GLU A 344 3.85 16.10 -19.35
C GLU A 344 2.60 16.74 -18.71
N LYS A 345 2.72 17.31 -17.52
CA LYS A 345 1.60 17.81 -16.71
C LYS A 345 0.44 16.79 -16.63
N LEU A 346 0.81 15.51 -16.53
CA LEU A 346 -0.12 14.38 -16.50
C LEU A 346 -0.16 13.75 -15.10
N GLY A 347 -1.36 13.54 -14.59
CA GLY A 347 -1.59 12.82 -13.34
C GLY A 347 -2.71 11.82 -13.50
N ILE A 348 -2.54 10.64 -12.90
CA ILE A 348 -3.46 9.50 -13.03
C ILE A 348 -3.73 8.93 -11.66
N VAL A 349 -4.99 8.69 -11.35
CA VAL A 349 -5.45 8.01 -10.14
C VAL A 349 -6.30 6.83 -10.55
N VAL A 350 -6.04 5.66 -9.98
CA VAL A 350 -6.86 4.46 -10.14
C VAL A 350 -7.10 3.84 -8.76
N LEU A 351 -8.37 3.66 -8.39
CA LEU A 351 -8.79 3.08 -7.13
C LEU A 351 -9.66 1.86 -7.39
N THR A 352 -9.44 0.73 -6.70
CA THR A 352 -10.25 -0.48 -6.83
C THR A 352 -10.65 -1.03 -5.45
N ASN A 353 -11.82 -1.68 -5.36
CA ASN A 353 -12.31 -2.32 -4.15
C ASN A 353 -12.14 -3.85 -4.16
N THR A 354 -11.02 -4.31 -4.70
CA THR A 354 -10.48 -5.66 -4.49
C THR A 354 -8.96 -5.61 -4.47
N ASP A 355 -8.32 -6.35 -3.58
CA ASP A 355 -6.87 -6.46 -3.49
C ASP A 355 -6.29 -7.49 -4.49
N ALA A 356 -7.11 -8.41 -4.95
CA ALA A 356 -6.71 -9.50 -5.83
C ALA A 356 -6.71 -9.09 -7.32
N ASN A 357 -6.03 -7.98 -7.67
CA ASN A 357 -5.87 -7.59 -9.07
C ASN A 357 -4.59 -6.76 -9.27
N TYR A 358 -4.09 -6.75 -10.51
CA TYR A 358 -3.01 -5.86 -10.95
C TYR A 358 -3.50 -4.78 -11.93
N MET A 359 -4.82 -4.66 -12.13
CA MET A 359 -5.36 -3.72 -13.10
C MET A 359 -5.36 -2.27 -12.63
N TYR A 360 -5.22 -2.01 -11.33
CA TYR A 360 -4.90 -0.66 -10.84
C TYR A 360 -3.60 -0.11 -11.48
N ASP A 361 -2.61 -0.98 -11.76
CA ASP A 361 -1.38 -0.63 -12.49
C ASP A 361 -1.57 -0.79 -14.00
N GLY A 362 -2.24 -1.85 -14.47
CA GLY A 362 -2.46 -2.10 -15.89
C GLY A 362 -3.27 -1.00 -16.59
N VAL A 363 -4.36 -0.54 -15.98
CA VAL A 363 -5.16 0.58 -16.50
C VAL A 363 -4.34 1.87 -16.47
N LYS A 364 -3.63 2.15 -15.37
CA LYS A 364 -2.71 3.30 -15.28
C LYS A 364 -1.69 3.30 -16.42
N ARG A 365 -1.04 2.16 -16.70
CA ARG A 365 -0.03 2.05 -17.77
C ARG A 365 -0.63 2.21 -19.15
N GLN A 366 -1.82 1.68 -19.39
CA GLN A 366 -2.51 1.87 -20.67
C GLN A 366 -2.84 3.34 -20.93
N ILE A 367 -3.22 4.09 -19.87
CA ILE A 367 -3.44 5.52 -19.93
C ILE A 367 -2.11 6.27 -20.19
N ILE A 368 -1.03 5.88 -19.48
CA ILE A 368 0.32 6.47 -19.70
C ILE A 368 0.76 6.30 -21.15
N ASP A 369 0.69 5.07 -21.69
CA ASP A 369 1.10 4.77 -23.05
C ASP A 369 0.33 5.62 -24.06
N ALA A 370 -0.98 5.83 -23.86
CA ALA A 370 -1.80 6.66 -24.72
C ALA A 370 -1.37 8.15 -24.72
N TYR A 371 -1.03 8.72 -23.55
CA TYR A 371 -0.60 10.11 -23.45
C TYR A 371 0.87 10.34 -23.88
N LEU A 372 1.70 9.30 -23.82
CA LEU A 372 3.12 9.37 -24.18
C LEU A 372 3.41 8.81 -25.59
N ASP A 373 2.38 8.56 -26.39
CA ASP A 373 2.47 7.97 -27.74
C ASP A 373 3.35 6.72 -27.79
N GLN A 374 3.22 5.88 -26.73
CA GLN A 374 3.95 4.63 -26.69
C GLN A 374 3.23 3.55 -27.52
N PRO A 375 3.95 2.58 -28.10
CA PRO A 375 3.32 1.46 -28.78
C PRO A 375 2.34 0.72 -27.87
N TYR A 376 1.19 0.34 -28.42
CA TYR A 376 0.21 -0.44 -27.68
C TYR A 376 0.83 -1.71 -27.06
N ARG A 377 0.56 -1.92 -25.80
CA ARG A 377 0.95 -3.14 -25.07
C ARG A 377 -0.27 -3.68 -24.32
N ASP A 378 -0.54 -4.96 -24.47
CA ASP A 378 -1.64 -5.59 -23.74
C ASP A 378 -1.22 -5.90 -22.30
N TYR A 379 -1.31 -4.88 -21.43
CA TYR A 379 -1.02 -5.03 -19.99
C TYR A 379 -1.98 -6.00 -19.31
N ASN A 380 -3.22 -6.10 -19.81
CA ASN A 380 -4.18 -7.04 -19.27
C ASN A 380 -3.71 -8.48 -19.51
N ALA A 381 -3.38 -8.86 -20.73
CA ALA A 381 -2.88 -10.21 -21.02
C ALA A 381 -1.60 -10.53 -20.25
N LEU A 382 -0.65 -9.56 -20.18
CA LEU A 382 0.60 -9.73 -19.46
C LEU A 382 0.39 -10.02 -17.97
N TYR A 383 -0.46 -9.22 -17.31
CA TYR A 383 -0.69 -9.33 -15.86
C TYR A 383 -1.61 -10.52 -15.53
N TYR A 384 -2.62 -10.77 -16.35
CA TYR A 384 -3.59 -11.84 -16.10
C TYR A 384 -2.93 -13.22 -16.17
N SER A 385 -2.08 -13.46 -17.16
CA SER A 385 -1.31 -14.71 -17.26
C SER A 385 -0.46 -14.99 -16.02
N ARG A 386 0.19 -13.95 -15.48
CA ARG A 386 0.96 -14.08 -14.24
C ARG A 386 0.06 -14.32 -13.02
N PHE A 387 -1.04 -13.58 -12.94
CA PHE A 387 -2.02 -13.72 -11.87
C PHE A 387 -2.63 -15.12 -11.83
N GLU A 388 -3.12 -15.64 -12.98
CA GLU A 388 -3.65 -17.00 -13.09
C GLU A 388 -2.64 -18.04 -12.62
N LYS A 389 -1.39 -17.93 -13.09
CA LYS A 389 -0.32 -18.86 -12.71
C LYS A 389 -0.09 -18.85 -11.20
N ASN A 390 0.01 -17.68 -10.58
CA ASN A 390 0.25 -17.54 -9.14
C ASN A 390 -0.97 -18.04 -8.34
N THR A 391 -2.17 -17.59 -8.69
CA THR A 391 -3.42 -18.01 -8.00
C THR A 391 -3.64 -19.52 -8.12
N LYS A 392 -3.31 -20.10 -9.28
CA LYS A 392 -3.37 -21.56 -9.45
C LYS A 392 -2.37 -22.25 -8.52
N ALA A 393 -1.14 -21.77 -8.46
CA ALA A 393 -0.10 -22.37 -7.60
C ALA A 393 -0.50 -22.29 -6.11
N ASP A 394 -1.05 -21.16 -5.67
CA ASP A 394 -1.52 -20.96 -4.31
C ASP A 394 -2.70 -21.90 -3.98
N ASN A 395 -3.68 -21.99 -4.88
CA ASN A 395 -4.82 -22.90 -4.71
C ASN A 395 -4.39 -24.37 -4.73
N ASP A 396 -3.46 -24.77 -5.59
CA ASP A 396 -2.91 -26.13 -5.64
C ASP A 396 -2.17 -26.46 -4.33
N ALA A 397 -1.39 -25.51 -3.79
CA ALA A 397 -0.71 -25.67 -2.49
C ALA A 397 -1.71 -25.88 -1.35
N ILE A 398 -2.76 -25.05 -1.28
CA ILE A 398 -3.83 -25.22 -0.28
C ILE A 398 -4.52 -26.57 -0.44
N ALA A 399 -4.86 -26.98 -1.67
CA ALA A 399 -5.51 -28.26 -1.90
C ALA A 399 -4.66 -29.48 -1.45
N VAL A 400 -3.32 -29.39 -1.55
CA VAL A 400 -2.41 -30.40 -1.02
C VAL A 400 -2.51 -30.49 0.50
N LEU A 401 -2.59 -29.36 1.22
CA LEU A 401 -2.74 -29.32 2.67
C LEU A 401 -4.11 -29.88 3.10
N GLU A 402 -5.19 -29.47 2.40
CA GLU A 402 -6.54 -29.99 2.65
C GLU A 402 -6.60 -31.53 2.47
N ALA A 403 -5.98 -32.05 1.39
CA ALA A 403 -5.93 -33.49 1.15
C ALA A 403 -5.22 -34.27 2.26
N LYS A 404 -4.17 -33.70 2.88
CA LYS A 404 -3.50 -34.30 4.04
C LYS A 404 -4.44 -34.37 5.26
N VAL A 405 -5.22 -33.30 5.49
CA VAL A 405 -6.25 -33.28 6.55
C VAL A 405 -7.33 -34.32 6.29
N ASP A 406 -7.80 -34.44 5.05
CA ASP A 406 -8.83 -35.41 4.64
C ASP A 406 -8.37 -36.87 4.75
N ALA A 407 -7.07 -37.13 4.69
CA ALA A 407 -6.48 -38.43 4.96
C ALA A 407 -6.73 -38.95 6.40
N LYS A 408 -7.25 -38.05 7.27
CA LYS A 408 -7.61 -38.36 8.67
C LYS A 408 -6.46 -39.00 9.48
N ASN A 409 -5.26 -38.48 9.28
CA ASN A 409 -4.11 -38.85 10.08
C ASN A 409 -4.43 -38.63 11.57
N LYS A 410 -4.02 -39.56 12.39
CA LYS A 410 -4.20 -39.42 13.84
C LYS A 410 -2.90 -38.92 14.46
N PRO A 411 -2.96 -37.91 15.32
CA PRO A 411 -1.78 -37.50 16.07
C PRO A 411 -1.34 -38.62 17.01
N ASP A 412 -0.04 -38.78 17.19
CA ASP A 412 0.60 -39.70 18.16
C ASP A 412 0.66 -39.10 19.58
N PHE A 413 0.04 -37.95 19.77
CA PHE A 413 -0.08 -37.21 21.03
C PHE A 413 -1.52 -36.74 21.26
N ASP A 414 -1.86 -36.39 22.50
CA ASP A 414 -3.16 -35.82 22.82
C ASP A 414 -3.25 -34.36 22.32
N LEU A 415 -4.23 -34.06 21.47
CA LEU A 415 -4.49 -32.71 20.98
C LEU A 415 -4.72 -31.68 22.10
N SER A 416 -5.19 -32.12 23.27
CA SER A 416 -5.34 -31.24 24.45
C SER A 416 -4.00 -30.69 24.93
N ALA A 417 -2.89 -31.37 24.63
CA ALA A 417 -1.54 -30.90 24.95
C ALA A 417 -1.15 -29.63 24.18
N LEU A 418 -1.85 -29.29 23.09
CA LEU A 418 -1.64 -28.01 22.36
C LEU A 418 -2.18 -26.82 23.16
N ALA A 419 -3.16 -27.02 24.04
CA ALA A 419 -3.74 -25.92 24.81
C ALA A 419 -2.68 -25.22 25.68
N GLY A 420 -2.79 -23.91 25.77
CA GLY A 420 -1.89 -23.11 26.60
C GLY A 420 -1.49 -21.81 25.94
N LYS A 421 -0.61 -21.09 26.61
CA LYS A 421 -0.06 -19.80 26.16
C LYS A 421 1.28 -20.03 25.45
N TYR A 422 1.49 -19.25 24.41
CA TYR A 422 2.70 -19.25 23.60
C TYR A 422 3.18 -17.80 23.44
N GLU A 423 4.48 -17.60 23.48
CA GLU A 423 5.07 -16.27 23.38
C GLU A 423 6.07 -16.17 22.23
N ASN A 424 5.98 -15.11 21.46
CA ASN A 424 7.01 -14.65 20.55
C ASN A 424 7.55 -13.30 21.02
N GLU A 425 8.87 -13.10 21.03
CA GLU A 425 9.49 -11.87 21.54
C GLU A 425 8.99 -10.61 20.81
N VAL A 426 8.81 -10.69 19.50
CA VAL A 426 8.37 -9.55 18.67
C VAL A 426 6.86 -9.37 18.77
N TYR A 427 6.10 -10.44 18.52
CA TYR A 427 4.64 -10.38 18.44
C TYR A 427 4.01 -10.18 19.83
N GLY A 428 4.42 -10.93 20.82
CA GLY A 428 3.78 -11.04 22.13
C GLY A 428 3.10 -12.39 22.30
N MET A 429 1.90 -12.41 22.90
CA MET A 429 1.22 -13.65 23.31
C MET A 429 0.24 -14.17 22.25
N MET A 430 0.16 -15.50 22.18
CA MET A 430 -0.88 -16.25 21.50
C MET A 430 -1.37 -17.34 22.46
N GLU A 431 -2.65 -17.65 22.45
CA GLU A 431 -3.25 -18.72 23.25
C GLU A 431 -3.92 -19.75 22.34
N ILE A 432 -3.67 -21.02 22.58
CA ILE A 432 -4.40 -22.11 21.93
C ILE A 432 -5.42 -22.69 22.93
N LYS A 433 -6.69 -22.74 22.51
CA LYS A 433 -7.79 -23.36 23.26
C LYS A 433 -8.35 -24.53 22.48
N ILE A 434 -8.88 -25.54 23.20
CA ILE A 434 -9.61 -26.65 22.58
C ILE A 434 -11.10 -26.32 22.60
N GLU A 435 -11.67 -26.07 21.42
CA GLU A 435 -13.09 -25.78 21.21
C GLU A 435 -13.73 -26.94 20.43
N LYS A 436 -14.71 -27.63 21.00
CA LYS A 436 -15.38 -28.75 20.32
C LYS A 436 -14.40 -29.77 19.70
N ASN A 437 -13.36 -30.17 20.45
CA ASN A 437 -12.26 -31.03 20.03
C ASN A 437 -11.35 -30.48 18.90
N GLN A 438 -11.41 -29.18 18.60
CA GLN A 438 -10.54 -28.53 17.65
C GLN A 438 -9.63 -27.53 18.35
N PRO A 439 -8.31 -27.53 18.12
CA PRO A 439 -7.42 -26.48 18.60
C PRO A 439 -7.68 -25.18 17.82
N VAL A 440 -7.82 -24.08 18.55
CA VAL A 440 -8.08 -22.74 18.00
C VAL A 440 -7.06 -21.74 18.56
N MET A 441 -6.38 -21.03 17.68
CA MET A 441 -5.38 -19.99 18.01
C MET A 441 -6.07 -18.64 18.21
N TYR A 442 -5.72 -17.95 19.27
CA TYR A 442 -6.15 -16.60 19.62
C TYR A 442 -4.94 -15.69 19.73
N PHE A 443 -4.97 -14.56 19.07
CA PHE A 443 -3.86 -13.63 18.96
C PHE A 443 -4.09 -12.41 19.85
N GLU A 444 -3.12 -12.08 20.72
CA GLU A 444 -3.21 -10.94 21.64
C GLU A 444 -3.49 -9.61 20.91
N HIS A 445 -2.78 -9.40 19.80
CA HIS A 445 -2.86 -8.13 19.07
C HIS A 445 -3.86 -8.12 17.92
N HIS A 446 -4.49 -9.27 17.63
CA HIS A 446 -5.53 -9.41 16.61
C HIS A 446 -6.75 -10.15 17.18
N PRO A 447 -7.48 -9.55 18.14
CA PRO A 447 -8.57 -10.25 18.86
C PRO A 447 -9.73 -10.70 17.99
N ALA A 448 -9.91 -10.08 16.81
CA ALA A 448 -10.92 -10.47 15.82
C ALA A 448 -10.49 -11.64 14.92
N VAL A 449 -9.20 -12.02 14.93
CA VAL A 449 -8.65 -13.09 14.08
C VAL A 449 -8.44 -14.36 14.90
N LYS A 450 -8.96 -15.49 14.41
CA LYS A 450 -8.74 -16.81 14.96
C LYS A 450 -8.10 -17.71 13.92
N GLY A 451 -7.27 -18.66 14.36
CA GLY A 451 -6.72 -19.73 13.52
C GLY A 451 -7.29 -21.08 13.94
N PHE A 452 -8.04 -21.75 13.05
CA PHE A 452 -8.61 -23.07 13.29
C PHE A 452 -7.63 -24.13 12.79
N LEU A 453 -7.05 -24.91 13.70
CA LEU A 453 -6.03 -25.91 13.39
C LEU A 453 -6.67 -27.25 13.04
N LYS A 454 -6.26 -27.85 11.91
CA LYS A 454 -6.64 -29.18 11.47
C LYS A 454 -5.37 -30.02 11.27
N TYR A 455 -5.28 -31.18 11.91
CA TYR A 455 -4.08 -32.01 11.87
C TYR A 455 -3.84 -32.59 10.48
N GLU A 456 -2.63 -32.45 9.95
CA GLU A 456 -2.20 -32.96 8.64
C GLU A 456 -1.36 -34.25 8.76
N GLY A 457 -0.71 -34.47 9.87
CA GLY A 457 0.36 -35.45 10.07
C GLY A 457 1.69 -34.80 10.42
N ASP A 458 2.65 -35.57 10.88
CA ASP A 458 4.03 -35.14 11.14
C ASP A 458 4.14 -33.85 11.98
N HIS A 459 3.29 -33.73 13.02
CA HIS A 459 3.21 -32.56 13.91
C HIS A 459 2.88 -31.24 13.21
N LYS A 460 2.24 -31.29 12.05
CA LYS A 460 1.83 -30.12 11.26
C LYS A 460 0.32 -29.99 11.23
N PHE A 461 -0.13 -28.76 11.13
CA PHE A 461 -1.54 -28.40 11.06
C PHE A 461 -1.82 -27.41 9.93
N LEU A 462 -2.88 -27.65 9.21
CA LEU A 462 -3.51 -26.62 8.39
C LEU A 462 -4.23 -25.64 9.30
N CYS A 463 -3.77 -24.40 9.33
CA CYS A 463 -4.47 -23.30 9.98
C CYS A 463 -5.38 -22.61 8.97
N VAL A 464 -6.69 -22.67 9.21
CA VAL A 464 -7.69 -21.89 8.48
C VAL A 464 -7.99 -20.64 9.31
N TYR A 465 -7.54 -19.48 8.85
CA TYR A 465 -7.83 -18.23 9.55
C TYR A 465 -9.29 -17.79 9.37
N SER A 466 -9.85 -17.13 10.39
CA SER A 466 -11.23 -16.60 10.35
C SER A 466 -11.43 -15.47 9.34
N SER A 467 -10.36 -14.85 8.87
CA SER A 467 -10.36 -13.86 7.80
C SER A 467 -9.60 -14.41 6.59
N ALA A 468 -10.23 -14.34 5.41
CA ALA A 468 -9.61 -14.74 4.15
C ALA A 468 -8.31 -13.97 3.85
N MET A 469 -8.15 -12.78 4.42
CA MET A 469 -6.95 -11.96 4.28
C MET A 469 -5.69 -12.62 4.85
N TYR A 470 -5.84 -13.42 5.90
CA TYR A 470 -4.73 -14.17 6.52
C TYR A 470 -4.46 -15.50 5.82
N GLY A 471 -5.41 -15.97 5.00
CA GLY A 471 -5.28 -17.17 4.18
C GLY A 471 -5.44 -18.50 4.92
N GLU A 472 -4.88 -19.53 4.33
CA GLU A 472 -4.71 -20.87 4.94
C GLU A 472 -3.22 -21.21 4.89
N LYS A 473 -2.64 -21.60 6.04
CA LYS A 473 -1.20 -21.79 6.19
C LYS A 473 -0.87 -23.06 6.96
N GLU A 474 0.21 -23.74 6.60
CA GLU A 474 0.78 -24.84 7.39
C GLU A 474 1.44 -24.26 8.65
N ILE A 475 1.08 -24.79 9.82
CA ILE A 475 1.65 -24.45 11.12
C ILE A 475 2.36 -25.68 11.67
N PRO A 476 3.69 -25.77 11.59
CA PRO A 476 4.47 -26.83 12.20
C PRO A 476 4.60 -26.61 13.71
N PHE A 477 4.50 -27.70 14.48
CA PHE A 477 4.78 -27.74 15.91
C PHE A 477 6.08 -28.52 16.17
N THR A 478 6.89 -27.98 17.07
CA THR A 478 8.05 -28.69 17.62
C THR A 478 7.60 -29.46 18.85
N ILE A 479 7.66 -30.79 18.79
CA ILE A 479 7.29 -31.72 19.89
C ILE A 479 8.53 -32.52 20.26
N ASP A 480 8.85 -32.55 21.56
CA ASP A 480 9.96 -33.33 22.12
C ASP A 480 9.45 -34.15 23.28
N ASN A 481 9.66 -35.49 23.22
CA ASN A 481 9.17 -36.43 24.24
C ASN A 481 7.70 -36.21 24.63
N ASN A 482 6.79 -36.11 23.65
CA ASN A 482 5.37 -35.77 23.78
C ASN A 482 5.08 -34.42 24.45
N THR A 483 6.08 -33.55 24.55
CA THR A 483 5.92 -32.23 25.11
C THR A 483 5.96 -31.18 23.97
N ILE A 484 4.90 -30.41 23.86
CA ILE A 484 4.85 -29.30 22.89
C ILE A 484 5.83 -28.20 23.32
N LYS A 485 6.79 -27.82 22.46
CA LYS A 485 7.80 -26.80 22.74
C LYS A 485 7.44 -25.46 22.09
N SER A 486 7.11 -25.49 20.81
CA SER A 486 6.83 -24.29 20.03
C SER A 486 5.94 -24.60 18.82
N CYS A 487 5.48 -23.54 18.16
CA CYS A 487 4.93 -23.61 16.81
C CYS A 487 5.41 -22.41 15.99
N THR A 488 5.47 -22.59 14.66
CA THR A 488 5.85 -21.51 13.73
C THR A 488 4.62 -21.01 13.00
N VAL A 489 4.25 -19.76 13.26
CA VAL A 489 3.09 -19.09 12.68
C VAL A 489 3.51 -18.29 11.45
N SER A 490 2.74 -18.38 10.38
CA SER A 490 2.82 -17.54 9.17
C SER A 490 1.44 -17.04 8.78
N VAL A 491 1.40 -15.95 8.06
CA VAL A 491 0.20 -15.33 7.49
C VAL A 491 0.35 -15.14 5.99
N ASN A 492 -0.64 -14.57 5.32
CA ASN A 492 -0.55 -14.26 3.90
C ASN A 492 0.59 -13.26 3.63
N ASP A 493 1.33 -13.49 2.56
CA ASP A 493 2.46 -12.67 2.11
C ASP A 493 2.06 -11.20 1.80
N PHE A 494 0.78 -10.94 1.57
CA PHE A 494 0.26 -9.57 1.47
C PHE A 494 0.42 -8.78 2.78
N ILE A 495 0.46 -9.47 3.93
CA ILE A 495 0.63 -8.87 5.26
C ILE A 495 2.13 -8.89 5.63
N ASP A 496 2.74 -10.07 5.70
CA ASP A 496 4.13 -10.23 6.15
C ASP A 496 4.78 -11.47 5.52
N TYR A 497 6.02 -11.35 5.06
CA TYR A 497 6.78 -12.49 4.51
C TYR A 497 7.48 -13.33 5.59
N LYS A 498 7.48 -12.87 6.86
CA LYS A 498 8.19 -13.55 7.94
C LYS A 498 7.34 -14.60 8.62
N THR A 499 8.03 -15.57 9.19
CA THR A 499 7.46 -16.55 10.12
C THR A 499 7.83 -16.19 11.54
N TYR A 500 6.97 -16.55 12.49
CA TYR A 500 7.13 -16.22 13.90
C TYR A 500 7.08 -17.49 14.74
N GLU A 501 8.20 -17.83 15.40
CA GLU A 501 8.22 -18.95 16.33
C GLU A 501 7.62 -18.51 17.67
N PHE A 502 6.60 -19.21 18.12
CA PHE A 502 5.94 -19.01 19.40
C PHE A 502 6.32 -20.15 20.34
N ILE A 503 6.99 -19.83 21.44
CA ILE A 503 7.47 -20.79 22.46
C ILE A 503 6.36 -21.02 23.48
N LYS A 504 6.01 -22.27 23.77
CA LYS A 504 5.02 -22.63 24.80
C LYS A 504 5.53 -22.28 26.19
N LYS A 505 4.65 -21.67 27.01
CA LYS A 505 4.95 -21.25 28.41
C LYS A 505 4.42 -22.25 29.43
#